data_b306f6c4b880f0695d9c4abd10906b83
#
_entry.id   b306f6c4b880f0695d9c4abd10906b83
#
_cell.length_a   1.000
_cell.length_b   1.000
_cell.length_c   1.000
_cell.angle_alpha   90.00
_cell.angle_beta   90.00
_cell.angle_gamma   90.00
#
_symmetry.space_group_name_H-M   'P 1'
#
loop_
_entity.id
_entity.type
_entity.pdbx_description
1 polymer ?
#
loop_
_entity_poly.entity_id
_entity_poly.type
_entity_poly.pdbx_seq_one_letter_code
_entity_poly.pdbx_strand_id
1 'polypeptide(L)'
;MVNQSLKNKKIIISAGASGIGWATTKVCLTKGATVFICDIEKKYLTKAKKHPLNNKKLFVYECDAANEHAVKELFKNISKKTKKLDC
;
A
#
# COMPACT_ATOMS: atom_id res chain seq x y z
N MET A 1 -2.93 -23.39 1.99
CA MET A 1 -3.04 -23.03 0.56
C MET A 1 -3.11 -21.52 0.42
N VAL A 2 -2.29 -20.97 -0.46
CA VAL A 2 -2.31 -19.52 -0.72
C VAL A 2 -3.47 -19.20 -1.64
N ASN A 3 -4.34 -18.26 -1.21
CA ASN A 3 -5.44 -17.79 -2.02
C ASN A 3 -4.98 -16.59 -2.85
N GLN A 4 -4.92 -16.74 -4.17
CA GLN A 4 -4.48 -15.69 -5.09
C GLN A 4 -5.65 -14.93 -5.72
N SER A 5 -6.76 -14.79 -5.00
CA SER A 5 -7.98 -14.17 -5.53
C SER A 5 -7.80 -12.71 -5.95
N LEU A 6 -6.74 -12.03 -5.47
CA LEU A 6 -6.44 -10.66 -5.84
C LEU A 6 -5.23 -10.54 -6.77
N LYS A 7 -4.82 -11.64 -7.38
CA LYS A 7 -3.71 -11.63 -8.32
C LYS A 7 -3.94 -10.58 -9.41
N ASN A 8 -2.90 -9.79 -9.68
CA ASN A 8 -2.92 -8.71 -10.68
C ASN A 8 -3.78 -7.50 -10.30
N LYS A 9 -4.34 -7.46 -9.08
CA LYS A 9 -5.06 -6.27 -8.61
C LYS A 9 -4.09 -5.25 -8.05
N LYS A 10 -4.41 -3.97 -8.25
CA LYS A 10 -3.62 -2.84 -7.75
C LYS A 10 -4.48 -2.08 -6.75
N ILE A 11 -4.05 -2.06 -5.49
CA ILE A 11 -4.85 -1.53 -4.39
C ILE A 11 -4.07 -0.44 -3.67
N ILE A 12 -4.74 0.67 -3.35
CA ILE A 12 -4.18 1.72 -2.51
C ILE A 12 -4.92 1.74 -1.18
N ILE A 13 -4.17 1.83 -0.08
CA ILE A 13 -4.74 1.84 1.28
C ILE A 13 -4.15 3.02 2.05
N SER A 14 -5.00 3.96 2.47
CA SER A 14 -4.57 5.04 3.36
C SER A 14 -4.47 4.49 4.78
N ALA A 15 -3.52 5.04 5.57
CA ALA A 15 -3.18 4.50 6.89
C ALA A 15 -2.85 3.00 6.83
N GLY A 16 -2.23 2.58 5.72
CA GLY A 16 -1.98 1.16 5.43
C GLY A 16 -0.86 0.53 6.25
N ALA A 17 -0.11 1.33 7.00
CA ALA A 17 1.03 0.83 7.77
C ALA A 17 0.69 0.56 9.23
N SER A 18 -0.53 0.83 9.68
CA SER A 18 -0.91 0.67 11.08
C SER A 18 -2.36 0.19 11.24
N GLY A 19 -2.64 -0.45 12.37
CA GLY A 19 -3.99 -0.87 12.76
C GLY A 19 -4.70 -1.70 11.71
N ILE A 20 -5.96 -1.37 11.48
CA ILE A 20 -6.83 -2.07 10.52
C ILE A 20 -6.27 -1.98 9.10
N GLY A 21 -5.71 -0.81 8.75
CA GLY A 21 -5.08 -0.63 7.43
C GLY A 21 -3.96 -1.62 7.19
N TRP A 22 -3.10 -1.82 8.19
CA TRP A 22 -2.00 -2.79 8.07
C TRP A 22 -2.52 -4.22 7.98
N ALA A 23 -3.54 -4.57 8.79
CA ALA A 23 -4.14 -5.90 8.71
C ALA A 23 -4.72 -6.16 7.33
N THR A 24 -5.42 -5.18 6.75
CA THR A 24 -5.96 -5.26 5.40
C THR A 24 -4.85 -5.41 4.37
N THR A 25 -3.76 -4.63 4.52
CA THR A 25 -2.60 -4.70 3.64
C THR A 25 -2.02 -6.11 3.60
N LYS A 26 -1.83 -6.73 4.77
CA LYS A 26 -1.29 -8.09 4.85
C LYS A 26 -2.20 -9.10 4.14
N VAL A 27 -3.50 -8.99 4.33
CA VAL A 27 -4.46 -9.87 3.66
C VAL A 27 -4.37 -9.72 2.14
N CYS A 28 -4.35 -8.48 1.66
CA CYS A 28 -4.27 -8.21 0.22
C CYS A 28 -2.98 -8.78 -0.39
N LEU A 29 -1.85 -8.60 0.29
CA LEU A 29 -0.57 -9.14 -0.18
C LEU A 29 -0.61 -10.67 -0.23
N THR A 30 -1.20 -11.30 0.79
CA THR A 30 -1.34 -12.75 0.83
C THR A 30 -2.17 -13.26 -0.33
N LYS A 31 -3.15 -12.47 -0.76
CA LYS A 31 -4.02 -12.85 -1.88
C LYS A 31 -3.48 -12.46 -3.26
N GLY A 32 -2.24 -11.98 -3.30
CA GLY A 32 -1.55 -11.73 -4.56
C GLY A 32 -1.65 -10.32 -5.11
N ALA A 33 -2.25 -9.38 -4.38
CA ALA A 33 -2.38 -8.01 -4.83
C ALA A 33 -1.06 -7.26 -4.77
N THR A 34 -0.92 -6.25 -5.63
CA THR A 34 0.09 -5.21 -5.48
C THR A 34 -0.55 -4.10 -4.67
N VAL A 35 0.07 -3.70 -3.56
CA VAL A 35 -0.52 -2.76 -2.63
C VAL A 35 0.36 -1.53 -2.48
N PHE A 36 -0.27 -0.37 -2.61
CA PHE A 36 0.35 0.92 -2.36
C PHE A 36 -0.22 1.46 -1.06
N ILE A 37 0.60 1.62 -0.05
CA ILE A 37 0.14 2.14 1.23
C ILE A 37 0.70 3.52 1.49
N CYS A 38 -0.08 4.36 2.16
CA CYS A 38 0.41 5.62 2.68
C CYS A 38 0.05 5.75 4.15
N ASP A 39 0.93 6.39 4.90
CA ASP A 39 0.71 6.67 6.30
C ASP A 39 1.51 7.91 6.65
N ILE A 40 1.09 8.60 7.69
CA ILE A 40 1.78 9.80 8.16
C ILE A 40 2.85 9.45 9.21
N GLU A 41 2.73 8.29 9.85
CA GLU A 41 3.62 7.87 10.93
C GLU A 41 4.83 7.12 10.41
N LYS A 42 5.99 7.76 10.46
CA LYS A 42 7.24 7.19 9.93
C LYS A 42 7.61 5.86 10.58
N LYS A 43 7.32 5.68 11.88
CA LYS A 43 7.66 4.43 12.57
C LYS A 43 6.93 3.24 11.99
N TYR A 44 5.67 3.42 11.60
CA TYR A 44 4.90 2.35 10.98
C TYR A 44 5.36 2.09 9.54
N LEU A 45 5.72 3.14 8.82
CA LEU A 45 6.25 3.00 7.46
C LEU A 45 7.55 2.21 7.45
N THR A 46 8.44 2.50 8.39
CA THR A 46 9.71 1.79 8.52
C THR A 46 9.47 0.32 8.82
N LYS A 47 8.53 0.03 9.73
CA LYS A 47 8.15 -1.34 10.08
C LYS A 47 7.60 -2.09 8.87
N ALA A 48 6.73 -1.44 8.09
CA ALA A 48 6.15 -2.05 6.90
C ALA A 48 7.21 -2.38 5.85
N LYS A 49 8.17 -1.48 5.65
CA LYS A 49 9.25 -1.71 4.68
C LYS A 49 10.11 -2.91 5.03
N LYS A 50 10.24 -3.22 6.32
CA LYS A 50 11.06 -4.32 6.80
C LYS A 50 10.30 -5.63 6.98
N HIS A 51 9.00 -5.62 6.77
CA HIS A 51 8.17 -6.80 6.99
C HIS A 51 8.46 -7.88 5.94
N PRO A 52 8.48 -9.17 6.33
CA PRO A 52 8.73 -10.27 5.39
C PRO A 52 7.76 -10.35 4.22
N LEU A 53 6.54 -9.82 4.37
CA LEU A 53 5.57 -9.78 3.27
C LEU A 53 5.89 -8.72 2.21
N ASN A 54 6.88 -7.87 2.45
CA ASN A 54 7.29 -6.89 1.45
C ASN A 54 8.16 -7.59 0.40
N ASN A 55 7.50 -8.16 -0.60
CA ASN A 55 8.12 -9.02 -1.60
C ASN A 55 8.02 -8.43 -3.02
N LYS A 56 8.28 -7.13 -3.15
CA LYS A 56 8.19 -6.39 -4.40
C LYS A 56 6.78 -6.00 -4.82
N LYS A 57 5.77 -6.38 -4.04
CA LYS A 57 4.38 -6.00 -4.32
C LYS A 57 3.84 -4.98 -3.33
N LEU A 58 4.64 -4.58 -2.35
CA LEU A 58 4.28 -3.57 -1.37
C LEU A 58 5.10 -2.31 -1.61
N PHE A 59 4.41 -1.20 -1.85
CA PHE A 59 5.02 0.11 -2.04
C PHE A 59 4.55 1.03 -0.92
N VAL A 60 5.49 1.66 -0.23
CA VAL A 60 5.24 2.41 1.00
C VAL A 60 5.54 3.88 0.78
N TYR A 61 4.58 4.74 1.10
CA TYR A 61 4.70 6.19 0.93
C TYR A 61 4.36 6.92 2.22
N GLU A 62 5.11 7.98 2.53
CA GLU A 62 4.73 8.90 3.59
C GLU A 62 3.79 9.95 2.98
N CYS A 63 2.58 10.02 3.50
CA CYS A 63 1.57 10.94 2.95
C CYS A 63 0.49 11.19 3.98
N ASP A 64 0.14 12.47 4.16
CA ASP A 64 -1.02 12.88 4.94
C ASP A 64 -2.25 12.87 4.03
N ALA A 65 -3.15 11.91 4.22
CA ALA A 65 -4.33 11.78 3.39
C ALA A 65 -5.30 12.96 3.50
N ALA A 66 -5.15 13.79 4.55
CA ALA A 66 -5.94 15.01 4.70
C ALA A 66 -5.36 16.19 3.91
N ASN A 67 -4.16 16.06 3.36
CA ASN A 67 -3.50 17.12 2.60
C ASN A 67 -3.68 16.86 1.11
N GLU A 68 -4.48 17.71 0.45
CA GLU A 68 -4.80 17.53 -0.97
C GLU A 68 -3.56 17.52 -1.87
N HIS A 69 -2.60 18.42 -1.61
CA HIS A 69 -1.38 18.46 -2.40
C HIS A 69 -0.55 17.16 -2.25
N ALA A 70 -0.44 16.66 -1.02
CA ALA A 70 0.27 15.43 -0.75
C ALA A 70 -0.39 14.24 -1.45
N VAL A 71 -1.72 14.21 -1.47
CA VAL A 71 -2.47 13.15 -2.16
C VAL A 71 -2.22 13.20 -3.66
N LYS A 72 -2.22 14.39 -4.25
CA LYS A 72 -1.92 14.54 -5.68
C LYS A 72 -0.51 14.05 -6.03
N GLU A 73 0.47 14.37 -5.20
CA GLU A 73 1.84 13.90 -5.38
C GLU A 73 1.92 12.38 -5.23
N LEU A 74 1.18 11.81 -4.28
CA LEU A 74 1.11 10.37 -4.08
C LEU A 74 0.60 9.68 -5.34
N PHE A 75 -0.52 10.12 -5.91
CA PHE A 75 -1.06 9.54 -7.12
C PHE A 75 -0.13 9.70 -8.31
N LYS A 76 0.56 10.81 -8.40
CA LYS A 76 1.57 11.02 -9.43
C LYS A 76 2.69 9.98 -9.32
N ASN A 77 3.16 9.71 -8.11
CA ASN A 77 4.20 8.70 -7.88
C ASN A 77 3.70 7.29 -8.17
N ILE A 78 2.47 6.99 -7.79
CA ILE A 78 1.87 5.68 -8.06
C ILE A 78 1.71 5.47 -9.57
N SER A 79 1.32 6.51 -10.31
CA SER A 79 1.10 6.40 -11.75
C SER A 79 2.39 6.06 -12.52
N LYS A 80 3.55 6.27 -11.91
CA LYS A 80 4.82 5.87 -12.51
C LYS A 80 5.04 4.34 -12.40
N LYS A 81 4.32 3.68 -11.52
CA LYS A 81 4.46 2.24 -11.29
C LYS A 81 3.29 1.43 -11.84
N THR A 82 2.12 2.05 -11.96
CA THR A 82 0.96 1.39 -12.53
C THR A 82 0.05 2.43 -13.17
N LYS A 83 -0.61 2.06 -14.26
CA LYS A 83 -1.58 2.92 -14.93
C LYS A 83 -3.00 2.66 -14.48
N LYS A 84 -3.19 1.67 -13.61
CA LYS A 84 -4.51 1.24 -13.18
C LYS A 84 -4.53 0.97 -11.67
N LEU A 85 -5.57 1.47 -11.00
CA LEU A 85 -5.87 1.11 -9.63
C LEU A 85 -7.23 0.42 -9.62
N ASP A 86 -7.33 -0.69 -8.89
CA ASP A 86 -8.57 -1.45 -8.78
C ASP A 86 -9.35 -1.07 -7.52
N CYS A 87 -8.65 -0.53 -6.52
CA CYS A 87 -9.31 -0.13 -5.27
C CYS A 87 -8.46 0.86 -4.49
#